data_5cde562daabfb1263ef30265bf2b306a
#
_entry.id   5cde562daabfb1263ef30265bf2b306a
#
_cell.length_a   1.000
_cell.length_b   1.000
_cell.length_c   1.000
_cell.angle_alpha   90.00
_cell.angle_beta   90.00
_cell.angle_gamma   90.00
#
_symmetry.space_group_name_H-M   'P 1'
#
loop_
_entity.id
_entity.type
_entity.pdbx_description
1 polymer ?
#
loop_
_entity_poly.entity_id
_entity_poly.type
_entity_poly.pdbx_seq_one_letter_code
_entity_poly.pdbx_strand_id
1 'polypeptide(L)'
;MWWFFMKLLLHICCAPCSIMSVKKLRENGIDVTGFWYNPNIHPYMEYRARRDALRNYSKTIDLPVIYKDVYGLDNFTKAVSKNIEKRCNYCYADRLAATVAYAKENGYDAFCTSLLYSPYQKHEKIIEACNELEKEYGVKFYYYDFRPFYREGVDYIKFLKNHQLF
;
A
#
# COMPACT_ATOMS: atom_id res chain seq x y z
N MET A 1 -16.16 21.88 -18.22
CA MET A 1 -15.59 21.92 -16.87
C MET A 1 -14.63 20.74 -16.72
N TRP A 2 -13.34 21.01 -16.62
CA TRP A 2 -12.32 19.97 -16.46
C TRP A 2 -12.31 19.60 -14.99
N TRP A 3 -12.84 18.44 -14.62
CA TRP A 3 -12.66 17.89 -13.28
C TRP A 3 -11.24 17.36 -13.20
N PHE A 4 -10.35 18.13 -12.59
CA PHE A 4 -9.03 17.62 -12.20
C PHE A 4 -9.22 16.62 -11.07
N PHE A 5 -9.31 15.35 -11.40
CA PHE A 5 -9.24 14.31 -10.38
C PHE A 5 -7.81 14.27 -9.84
N MET A 6 -7.67 14.34 -8.52
CA MET A 6 -6.39 14.15 -7.87
C MET A 6 -5.84 12.78 -8.24
N LYS A 7 -4.65 12.73 -8.83
CA LYS A 7 -3.94 11.48 -9.10
C LYS A 7 -3.17 11.04 -7.86
N LEU A 8 -3.55 9.91 -7.29
CA LEU A 8 -2.97 9.39 -6.07
C LEU A 8 -2.30 8.04 -6.33
N LEU A 9 -1.08 7.89 -5.85
CA LEU A 9 -0.36 6.62 -5.82
C LEU A 9 -0.57 5.95 -4.45
N LEU A 10 -1.21 4.79 -4.45
CA LEU A 10 -1.50 4.01 -3.25
C LEU A 10 -0.51 2.85 -3.12
N HIS A 11 0.37 2.90 -2.11
CA HIS A 11 1.16 1.73 -1.73
C HIS A 11 0.24 0.61 -1.25
N ILE A 12 0.37 -0.58 -1.82
CA ILE A 12 -0.45 -1.74 -1.49
C ILE A 12 0.41 -2.86 -0.90
N CYS A 13 0.15 -3.22 0.35
CA CYS A 13 0.84 -4.30 1.03
C CYS A 13 0.28 -5.70 0.69
N CYS A 14 -1.00 -5.79 0.38
CA CYS A 14 -1.67 -7.03 -0.05
C CYS A 14 -3.05 -6.72 -0.64
N ALA A 15 -3.63 -7.66 -1.37
CA ALA A 15 -4.95 -7.48 -1.96
C ALA A 15 -6.06 -7.20 -0.93
N PRO A 16 -6.17 -7.97 0.19
CA PRO A 16 -7.19 -7.70 1.21
C PRO A 16 -7.16 -6.28 1.76
N CYS A 17 -5.98 -5.74 2.04
CA CYS A 17 -5.83 -4.38 2.58
C CYS A 17 -6.19 -3.30 1.56
N SER A 18 -6.10 -3.60 0.27
CA SER A 18 -6.41 -2.64 -0.79
C SER A 18 -7.90 -2.46 -1.04
N ILE A 19 -8.73 -3.44 -0.72
CA ILE A 19 -10.16 -3.45 -1.06
C ILE A 19 -10.85 -2.19 -0.54
N MET A 20 -10.82 -1.97 0.76
CA MET A 20 -11.48 -0.81 1.38
C MET A 20 -10.74 0.48 1.12
N SER A 21 -9.40 0.43 1.05
CA SER A 21 -8.60 1.62 0.75
C SER A 21 -8.93 2.18 -0.63
N VAL A 22 -8.95 1.35 -1.66
CA VAL A 22 -9.32 1.76 -3.03
C VAL A 22 -10.76 2.23 -3.09
N LYS A 23 -11.69 1.47 -2.49
CA LYS A 23 -13.12 1.82 -2.46
C LYS A 23 -13.33 3.23 -1.89
N LYS A 24 -12.77 3.50 -0.71
CA LYS A 24 -12.96 4.79 -0.03
C LYS A 24 -12.30 5.96 -0.75
N LEU A 25 -11.12 5.77 -1.30
CA LEU A 25 -10.46 6.79 -2.10
C LEU A 25 -11.24 7.12 -3.38
N ARG A 26 -11.76 6.11 -4.07
CA ARG A 26 -12.61 6.30 -5.26
C ARG A 26 -13.95 6.97 -4.93
N GLU A 27 -14.57 6.63 -3.80
CA GLU A 27 -15.78 7.31 -3.31
C GLU A 27 -15.54 8.82 -3.06
N ASN A 28 -14.31 9.20 -2.71
CA ASN A 28 -13.91 10.60 -2.56
C ASN A 28 -13.50 11.27 -3.89
N GLY A 29 -13.73 10.63 -5.02
CA GLY A 29 -13.43 11.19 -6.34
C GLY A 29 -11.94 11.21 -6.70
N ILE A 30 -11.14 10.33 -6.09
CA ILE A 30 -9.69 10.26 -6.31
C ILE A 30 -9.37 9.23 -7.39
N ASP A 31 -8.49 9.60 -8.33
CA ASP A 31 -7.94 8.70 -9.34
C ASP A 31 -6.77 7.91 -8.73
N VAL A 32 -7.02 6.63 -8.41
CA VAL A 32 -6.11 5.77 -7.67
C VAL A 32 -5.34 4.87 -8.61
N THR A 33 -4.02 4.90 -8.50
CA THR A 33 -3.11 3.88 -9.05
C THR A 33 -2.43 3.15 -7.90
N GLY A 34 -2.41 1.83 -7.95
CA GLY A 34 -1.72 1.01 -6.96
C GLY A 34 -0.21 0.95 -7.21
N PHE A 35 0.56 0.81 -6.16
CA PHE A 35 2.00 0.60 -6.20
C PHE A 35 2.38 -0.59 -5.33
N TRP A 36 2.90 -1.64 -5.94
CA TRP A 36 3.39 -2.83 -5.26
C TRP A 36 4.90 -2.76 -5.09
N TYR A 37 5.34 -2.62 -3.85
CA TYR A 37 6.72 -2.80 -3.45
C TYR A 37 6.77 -3.31 -2.01
N ASN A 38 7.05 -4.60 -1.83
CA ASN A 38 7.00 -5.27 -0.54
C ASN A 38 8.16 -6.25 -0.38
N PRO A 39 9.41 -5.76 -0.36
CA PRO A 39 10.60 -6.62 -0.29
C PRO A 39 10.77 -7.32 1.06
N ASN A 40 9.95 -6.95 2.04
CA ASN A 40 9.94 -7.49 3.40
C ASN A 40 9.08 -8.74 3.57
N ILE A 41 8.34 -9.16 2.54
CA ILE A 41 7.49 -10.38 2.62
C ILE A 41 8.33 -11.61 2.38
N HIS A 42 8.34 -12.53 3.35
CA HIS A 42 9.08 -13.79 3.31
C HIS A 42 8.21 -14.93 3.86
N PRO A 43 8.39 -16.17 3.43
CA PRO A 43 9.28 -16.64 2.36
C PRO A 43 8.80 -16.27 0.95
N TYR A 44 9.59 -16.63 -0.07
CA TYR A 44 9.28 -16.29 -1.46
C TYR A 44 7.89 -16.74 -1.93
N MET A 45 7.44 -17.90 -1.50
CA MET A 45 6.12 -18.42 -1.87
C MET A 45 4.99 -17.52 -1.34
N GLU A 46 5.14 -16.96 -0.14
CA GLU A 46 4.19 -15.99 0.42
C GLU A 46 4.22 -14.67 -0.36
N TYR A 47 5.41 -14.17 -0.66
CA TYR A 47 5.59 -12.98 -1.51
C TYR A 47 4.88 -13.14 -2.87
N ARG A 48 5.15 -14.26 -3.54
CA ARG A 48 4.54 -14.59 -4.83
C ARG A 48 3.02 -14.68 -4.73
N ALA A 49 2.51 -15.39 -3.74
CA ALA A 49 1.06 -15.58 -3.54
C ALA A 49 0.34 -14.24 -3.37
N ARG A 50 0.88 -13.34 -2.55
CA ARG A 50 0.29 -12.01 -2.33
C ARG A 50 0.35 -11.13 -3.56
N ARG A 51 1.47 -11.16 -4.30
CA ARG A 51 1.64 -10.43 -5.55
C ARG A 51 0.60 -10.89 -6.59
N ASP A 52 0.49 -12.19 -6.78
CA ASP A 52 -0.40 -12.77 -7.80
C ASP A 52 -1.88 -12.58 -7.42
N ALA A 53 -2.23 -12.65 -6.13
CA ALA A 53 -3.56 -12.32 -5.65
C ALA A 53 -3.93 -10.86 -5.98
N LEU A 54 -3.02 -9.92 -5.80
CA LEU A 54 -3.25 -8.53 -6.18
C LEU A 54 -3.39 -8.36 -7.70
N ARG A 55 -2.57 -9.06 -8.49
CA ARG A 55 -2.69 -9.04 -9.95
C ARG A 55 -4.07 -9.49 -10.43
N ASN A 56 -4.60 -10.53 -9.83
CA ASN A 56 -5.92 -11.04 -10.18
C ASN A 56 -7.03 -10.09 -9.73
N TYR A 57 -6.98 -9.64 -8.47
CA TYR A 57 -7.98 -8.75 -7.91
C TYR A 57 -8.02 -7.38 -8.61
N SER A 58 -6.88 -6.78 -8.88
CA SER A 58 -6.82 -5.46 -9.52
C SER A 58 -7.49 -5.42 -10.89
N LYS A 59 -7.45 -6.53 -11.63
CA LYS A 59 -8.17 -6.66 -12.91
C LYS A 59 -9.68 -6.62 -12.74
N THR A 60 -10.20 -7.19 -11.67
CA THR A 60 -11.66 -7.24 -11.41
C THR A 60 -12.25 -5.88 -11.08
N ILE A 61 -11.42 -4.94 -10.63
CA ILE A 61 -11.84 -3.59 -10.24
C ILE A 61 -11.26 -2.50 -11.14
N ASP A 62 -10.67 -2.87 -12.27
CA ASP A 62 -10.01 -1.95 -13.20
C ASP A 62 -9.02 -1.00 -12.49
N LEU A 63 -8.22 -1.54 -11.58
CA LEU A 63 -7.20 -0.80 -10.87
C LEU A 63 -5.85 -0.96 -11.58
N PRO A 64 -5.27 0.12 -12.14
CA PRO A 64 -3.89 0.07 -12.62
C PRO A 64 -2.95 -0.09 -11.43
N VAL A 65 -2.01 -1.02 -11.52
CA VAL A 65 -1.00 -1.28 -10.48
C VAL A 65 0.39 -1.30 -11.11
N ILE A 66 1.28 -0.52 -10.52
CA ILE A 66 2.71 -0.52 -10.86
C ILE A 66 3.41 -1.53 -9.94
N TYR A 67 4.13 -2.46 -10.52
CA TYR A 67 4.86 -3.50 -9.77
C TYR A 67 6.36 -3.23 -9.79
N LYS A 68 6.90 -2.85 -8.64
CA LYS A 68 8.32 -2.95 -8.36
C LYS A 68 8.58 -4.34 -7.76
N ASP A 69 8.71 -5.32 -8.64
CA ASP A 69 8.74 -6.75 -8.30
C ASP A 69 10.13 -7.17 -7.85
N VAL A 70 10.45 -6.88 -6.60
CA VAL A 70 11.74 -7.19 -5.97
C VAL A 70 11.52 -8.03 -4.73
N TYR A 71 12.09 -9.24 -4.72
CA TYR A 71 12.19 -10.07 -3.55
C TYR A 71 13.49 -9.74 -2.79
N GLY A 72 13.36 -8.96 -1.71
CA GLY A 72 14.48 -8.32 -1.04
C GLY A 72 14.99 -9.02 0.22
N LEU A 73 15.03 -10.36 0.27
CA LEU A 73 15.43 -11.11 1.47
C LEU A 73 16.80 -10.65 2.02
N ASP A 74 17.81 -10.57 1.18
CA ASP A 74 19.18 -10.23 1.60
C ASP A 74 19.26 -8.83 2.21
N ASN A 75 18.65 -7.85 1.55
CA ASN A 75 18.64 -6.47 2.03
C ASN A 75 17.85 -6.33 3.33
N PHE A 76 16.69 -6.99 3.39
CA PHE A 76 15.85 -7.01 4.60
C PHE A 76 16.60 -7.64 5.77
N THR A 77 17.20 -8.81 5.57
CA THR A 77 17.94 -9.53 6.61
C THR A 77 19.13 -8.71 7.13
N LYS A 78 19.89 -8.10 6.23
CA LYS A 78 21.03 -7.21 6.61
C LYS A 78 20.55 -5.99 7.41
N ALA A 79 19.45 -5.39 7.03
CA ALA A 79 18.94 -4.19 7.69
C ALA A 79 18.36 -4.47 9.08
N VAL A 80 17.63 -5.60 9.27
CA VAL A 80 16.97 -5.92 10.54
C VAL A 80 17.82 -6.70 11.51
N SER A 81 18.87 -7.41 11.04
CA SER A 81 19.76 -8.19 11.89
C SER A 81 20.53 -7.34 12.91
N LYS A 82 20.77 -6.06 12.58
CA LYS A 82 21.46 -5.11 13.45
C LYS A 82 20.56 -4.59 14.58
N ASN A 83 19.26 -4.54 14.38
CA ASN A 83 18.31 -4.07 15.39
C ASN A 83 16.89 -4.57 15.06
N ILE A 84 16.53 -5.70 15.66
CA ILE A 84 15.22 -6.35 15.43
C ILE A 84 14.06 -5.47 15.93
N GLU A 85 14.27 -4.67 16.97
CA GLU A 85 13.23 -3.78 17.52
C GLU A 85 12.83 -2.66 16.54
N LYS A 86 13.77 -2.23 15.69
CA LYS A 86 13.54 -1.18 14.68
C LYS A 86 13.06 -1.71 13.33
N ARG A 87 12.84 -3.02 13.20
CA ARG A 87 12.42 -3.64 11.92
C ARG A 87 11.19 -2.99 11.30
N CYS A 88 10.19 -2.63 12.09
CA CYS A 88 8.97 -2.00 11.59
C CYS A 88 9.25 -0.64 10.97
N ASN A 89 10.10 0.17 11.59
CA ASN A 89 10.48 1.49 11.07
C ASN A 89 11.19 1.36 9.72
N TYR A 90 12.13 0.40 9.61
CA TYR A 90 12.80 0.11 8.35
C TYR A 90 11.81 -0.34 7.26
N CYS A 91 10.91 -1.28 7.58
CA CYS A 91 9.93 -1.80 6.63
C CYS A 91 8.97 -0.72 6.13
N TYR A 92 8.54 0.19 7.00
CA TYR A 92 7.70 1.31 6.59
C TYR A 92 8.49 2.33 5.77
N ALA A 93 9.66 2.74 6.25
CA ALA A 93 10.49 3.74 5.57
C ALA A 93 10.87 3.31 4.16
N ASP A 94 11.36 2.08 3.98
CA ASP A 94 11.78 1.56 2.68
C ASP A 94 10.62 1.52 1.67
N ARG A 95 9.49 0.93 2.06
CA ARG A 95 8.32 0.81 1.17
C ARG A 95 7.70 2.16 0.83
N LEU A 96 7.54 3.02 1.81
CA LEU A 96 6.93 4.32 1.64
C LEU A 96 7.85 5.28 0.87
N ALA A 97 9.15 5.25 1.12
CA ALA A 97 10.12 6.04 0.37
C ALA A 97 10.13 5.69 -1.12
N ALA A 98 10.09 4.40 -1.45
CA ALA A 98 9.99 3.95 -2.84
C ALA A 98 8.68 4.43 -3.50
N THR A 99 7.57 4.41 -2.77
CA THR A 99 6.27 4.88 -3.24
C THR A 99 6.30 6.38 -3.55
N VAL A 100 6.81 7.19 -2.64
CA VAL A 100 6.87 8.65 -2.79
C VAL A 100 7.84 9.06 -3.89
N ALA A 101 8.99 8.39 -3.99
CA ALA A 101 9.95 8.64 -5.07
C ALA A 101 9.32 8.38 -6.45
N TYR A 102 8.61 7.27 -6.60
CA TYR A 102 7.88 6.96 -7.83
C TYR A 102 6.79 7.99 -8.12
N ALA A 103 6.02 8.39 -7.10
CA ALA A 103 4.98 9.40 -7.24
C ALA A 103 5.54 10.74 -7.74
N LYS A 104 6.67 11.19 -7.18
CA LYS A 104 7.36 12.41 -7.60
C LYS A 104 7.84 12.33 -9.04
N GLU A 105 8.50 11.24 -9.41
CA GLU A 105 9.07 11.06 -10.75
C GLU A 105 7.99 10.97 -11.84
N ASN A 106 6.80 10.50 -11.51
CA ASN A 106 5.71 10.24 -12.46
C ASN A 106 4.55 11.24 -12.35
N GLY A 107 4.72 12.34 -11.63
CA GLY A 107 3.75 13.44 -11.60
C GLY A 107 2.44 13.15 -10.88
N TYR A 108 2.45 12.30 -9.85
CA TYR A 108 1.29 12.10 -8.97
C TYR A 108 1.13 13.29 -8.01
N ASP A 109 -0.11 13.66 -7.74
CA ASP A 109 -0.44 14.79 -6.86
C ASP A 109 -0.27 14.45 -5.38
N ALA A 110 -0.52 13.18 -5.03
CA ALA A 110 -0.46 12.69 -3.67
C ALA A 110 -0.07 11.22 -3.59
N PHE A 111 0.25 10.76 -2.39
CA PHE A 111 0.46 9.35 -2.08
C PHE A 111 -0.30 8.95 -0.82
N CYS A 112 -0.58 7.66 -0.71
CA CYS A 112 -1.20 7.05 0.47
C CYS A 112 -0.69 5.61 0.62
N THR A 113 -1.11 4.92 1.66
CA THR A 113 -0.76 3.52 1.89
C THR A 113 -1.91 2.71 2.48
N SER A 114 -2.08 1.50 1.98
CA SER A 114 -3.02 0.53 2.53
C SER A 114 -2.61 0.01 3.91
N LEU A 115 -1.41 0.31 4.39
CA LEU A 115 -0.99 0.00 5.76
C LEU A 115 -1.87 0.69 6.81
N LEU A 116 -2.52 1.78 6.47
CA LEU A 116 -3.46 2.50 7.35
C LEU A 116 -4.79 1.77 7.57
N TYR A 117 -5.03 0.68 6.85
CA TYR A 117 -6.26 -0.11 6.95
C TYR A 117 -6.29 -1.04 8.16
N SER A 118 -5.19 -1.68 8.48
CA SER A 118 -5.14 -2.68 9.54
C SER A 118 -4.96 -2.06 10.93
N PRO A 119 -5.82 -2.40 11.91
CA PRO A 119 -5.64 -1.94 13.28
C PRO A 119 -4.43 -2.57 13.98
N TYR A 120 -3.83 -3.60 13.38
CA TYR A 120 -2.64 -4.29 13.91
C TYR A 120 -1.32 -3.67 13.47
N GLN A 121 -1.35 -2.68 12.55
CA GLN A 121 -0.18 -1.93 12.16
C GLN A 121 0.10 -0.79 13.16
N LYS A 122 1.35 -0.36 13.21
CA LYS A 122 1.76 0.77 14.07
C LYS A 122 1.36 2.10 13.42
N HIS A 123 0.10 2.47 13.52
CA HIS A 123 -0.55 3.56 12.81
C HIS A 123 0.20 4.90 12.92
N GLU A 124 0.55 5.29 14.14
CA GLU A 124 1.28 6.55 14.38
C GLU A 124 2.66 6.58 13.70
N LYS A 125 3.38 5.45 13.70
CA LYS A 125 4.68 5.36 13.01
C LYS A 125 4.56 5.45 11.50
N ILE A 126 3.46 4.95 10.93
CA ILE A 126 3.17 5.09 9.51
C ILE A 126 2.92 6.57 9.18
N ILE A 127 2.12 7.26 9.99
CA ILE A 127 1.84 8.68 9.82
C ILE A 127 3.12 9.51 9.92
N GLU A 128 3.95 9.28 10.93
CA GLU A 128 5.24 9.96 11.09
C GLU A 128 6.13 9.79 9.87
N ALA A 129 6.31 8.55 9.40
CA ALA A 129 7.11 8.25 8.23
C ALA A 129 6.56 8.95 6.96
N CYS A 130 5.24 8.94 6.75
CA CYS A 130 4.61 9.60 5.62
C CYS A 130 4.77 11.12 5.67
N ASN A 131 4.64 11.72 6.85
CA ASN A 131 4.83 13.17 7.03
C ASN A 131 6.28 13.61 6.77
N GLU A 132 7.25 12.83 7.20
CA GLU A 132 8.66 13.08 6.90
C GLU A 132 8.94 13.00 5.41
N LEU A 133 8.41 11.99 4.74
CA LEU A 133 8.55 11.81 3.29
C LEU A 133 7.83 12.90 2.49
N GLU A 134 6.69 13.39 2.94
CA GLU A 134 6.02 14.55 2.34
C GLU A 134 6.94 15.78 2.35
N LYS A 135 7.59 16.05 3.48
CA LYS A 135 8.54 17.17 3.59
C LYS A 135 9.76 16.99 2.71
N GLU A 136 10.31 15.77 2.66
CA GLU A 136 11.53 15.46 1.90
C GLU A 136 11.30 15.50 0.38
N TYR A 137 10.22 14.90 -0.10
CA TYR A 137 9.94 14.75 -1.53
C TYR A 137 9.02 15.82 -2.12
N GLY A 138 8.28 16.54 -1.30
CA GLY A 138 7.32 17.55 -1.74
C GLY A 138 6.06 16.99 -2.40
N VAL A 139 5.74 15.71 -2.18
CA VAL A 139 4.50 15.07 -2.62
C VAL A 139 3.56 14.96 -1.43
N LYS A 140 2.31 15.39 -1.59
CA LYS A 140 1.33 15.41 -0.51
C LYS A 140 1.03 14.02 0.02
N PHE A 141 1.09 13.83 1.33
CA PHE A 141 0.54 12.67 2.01
C PHE A 141 -0.97 12.84 2.18
N TYR A 142 -1.73 12.01 1.47
CA TYR A 142 -3.17 11.96 1.63
C TYR A 142 -3.52 11.02 2.79
N TYR A 143 -3.68 11.57 3.99
CA TYR A 143 -4.06 10.80 5.17
C TYR A 143 -5.54 10.44 5.12
N TYR A 144 -5.84 9.17 5.32
CA TYR A 144 -7.18 8.65 5.52
C TYR A 144 -7.13 7.48 6.50
N ASP A 145 -7.96 7.52 7.53
CA ASP A 145 -8.06 6.40 8.48
C ASP A 145 -9.03 5.36 7.96
N PHE A 146 -8.49 4.26 7.43
CA PHE A 146 -9.28 3.15 6.91
C PHE A 146 -9.68 2.13 7.99
N ARG A 147 -9.20 2.25 9.22
CA ARG A 147 -9.47 1.29 10.32
C ARG A 147 -10.95 1.12 10.64
N PRO A 148 -11.82 2.15 10.58
CA PRO A 148 -13.26 1.97 10.80
C PRO A 148 -13.93 0.99 9.84
N PHE A 149 -13.33 0.76 8.67
CA PHE A 149 -13.85 -0.13 7.62
C PHE A 149 -13.24 -1.54 7.67
N TYR A 150 -12.41 -1.83 8.67
CA TYR A 150 -11.70 -3.11 8.77
C TYR A 150 -12.64 -4.31 8.80
N ARG A 151 -13.68 -4.26 9.62
CA ARG A 151 -14.67 -5.34 9.74
C ARG A 151 -15.42 -5.57 8.43
N GLU A 152 -15.89 -4.50 7.79
CA GLU A 152 -16.56 -4.55 6.47
C GLU A 152 -15.65 -5.20 5.41
N GLY A 153 -14.38 -4.83 5.38
CA GLY A 153 -13.41 -5.42 4.46
C GLY A 153 -13.16 -6.90 4.71
N VAL A 154 -13.06 -7.31 5.97
CA VAL A 154 -12.91 -8.73 6.35
C VAL A 154 -14.13 -9.55 5.90
N ASP A 155 -15.34 -9.05 6.11
CA ASP A 155 -16.57 -9.73 5.71
C ASP A 155 -16.68 -9.83 4.19
N TYR A 156 -16.28 -8.80 3.46
CA TYR A 156 -16.24 -8.81 2.01
C TYR A 156 -15.21 -9.82 1.44
N ILE A 157 -14.06 -9.95 2.08
CA ILE A 157 -13.06 -10.97 1.72
C ILE A 157 -13.61 -12.38 1.88
N LYS A 158 -14.31 -12.64 2.99
CA LYS A 158 -14.97 -13.93 3.20
C LYS A 158 -16.00 -14.23 2.12
N PHE A 159 -16.79 -13.22 1.75
CA PHE A 159 -17.74 -13.34 0.65
C PHE A 159 -17.02 -13.71 -0.66
N LEU A 160 -15.96 -13.00 -1.04
CA LEU A 160 -15.20 -13.27 -2.26
C LEU A 160 -14.61 -14.68 -2.29
N LYS A 161 -14.05 -15.14 -1.17
CA LYS A 161 -13.51 -16.51 -1.05
C LYS A 161 -14.58 -17.57 -1.20
N ASN A 162 -15.73 -17.38 -0.57
CA ASN A 162 -16.85 -18.33 -0.66
C ASN A 162 -17.44 -18.45 -2.07
N HIS A 163 -17.28 -17.39 -2.90
CA HIS A 163 -17.73 -17.37 -4.28
C HIS A 163 -16.60 -17.60 -5.30
N GLN A 164 -15.42 -18.03 -4.84
CA GLN A 164 -14.22 -18.30 -5.66
C GLN A 164 -13.77 -17.09 -6.51
N LEU A 165 -14.03 -15.87 -6.04
CA LEU A 165 -13.66 -14.62 -6.70
C LEU A 165 -12.32 -14.05 -6.22
N PHE A 166 -11.67 -14.78 -5.30
CA PHE A 166 -10.42 -14.31 -4.68
C PHE A 166 -9.42 -15.46 -4.49
#